data_573b75e82120cb41ed7150c3e11a796b
#
_entry.id   573b75e82120cb41ed7150c3e11a796b
#
_cell.length_a   1.000
_cell.length_b   1.000
_cell.length_c   1.000
_cell.angle_alpha   90.00
_cell.angle_beta   90.00
_cell.angle_gamma   90.00
#
_symmetry.space_group_name_H-M   'P 1'
#
loop_
_entity.id
_entity.type
_entity.pdbx_description
1 polymer ?
#
loop_
_entity_poly.entity_id
_entity_poly.type
_entity_poly.pdbx_seq_one_letter_code
_entity_poly.pdbx_strand_id
1 'polypeptide(L)'
;MATNTLLSNMHILVIDDEPDLRTLYELTLLREGYQVTTAGTVEQAWEALHAGRFDLVITDMRLPDGMGTELLKDLRNQHRAERCIVITAYGSAENA
;
A
#
# COMPACT_ATOMS: atom_id res chain seq x y z
N MET A 1 1.49 -2.69 26.75
CA MET A 1 0.28 -2.04 26.37
C MET A 1 -0.47 -2.86 25.34
N ALA A 2 -1.63 -3.33 25.73
CA ALA A 2 -2.41 -4.24 24.89
C ALA A 2 -2.82 -3.56 23.58
N THR A 3 -3.20 -2.29 23.63
CA THR A 3 -3.66 -1.57 22.44
C THR A 3 -2.55 -1.47 21.41
N ASN A 4 -1.34 -1.17 21.87
CA ASN A 4 -0.21 -1.06 20.96
C ASN A 4 0.15 -2.40 20.33
N THR A 5 -0.02 -3.47 21.07
CA THR A 5 0.23 -4.80 20.56
C THR A 5 -0.72 -5.12 19.41
N LEU A 6 -1.99 -4.77 19.56
CA LEU A 6 -2.97 -5.00 18.49
C LEU A 6 -2.62 -4.20 17.24
N LEU A 7 -2.26 -2.92 17.40
CA LEU A 7 -1.91 -2.09 16.27
C LEU A 7 -0.66 -2.59 15.57
N SER A 8 0.33 -3.06 16.34
CA SER A 8 1.57 -3.53 15.74
C SER A 8 1.41 -4.83 14.97
N ASN A 9 0.27 -5.51 15.10
CA ASN A 9 -0.01 -6.71 14.32
C ASN A 9 -0.60 -6.39 12.95
N MET A 10 -1.00 -5.15 12.72
CA MET A 10 -1.51 -4.77 11.41
C MET A 10 -0.36 -4.63 10.43
N HIS A 11 -0.55 -5.20 9.25
CA HIS A 11 0.47 -5.20 8.21
C HIS A 11 -0.04 -4.43 7.00
N ILE A 12 0.73 -3.44 6.59
CA ILE A 12 0.34 -2.52 5.51
C ILE A 12 1.32 -2.67 4.37
N LEU A 13 0.79 -2.81 3.16
CA LEU A 13 1.59 -2.81 1.94
C LEU A 13 1.49 -1.42 1.31
N VAL A 14 2.63 -0.78 1.10
CA VAL A 14 2.69 0.56 0.49
C VAL A 14 3.33 0.40 -0.89
N ILE A 15 2.60 0.83 -1.91
CA ILE A 15 3.04 0.71 -3.30
C ILE A 15 3.16 2.10 -3.89
N ASP A 16 4.40 2.51 -4.19
CA ASP A 16 4.67 3.83 -4.75
C ASP A 16 6.01 3.77 -5.46
N ASP A 17 6.07 4.24 -6.69
CA ASP A 17 7.31 4.18 -7.47
C ASP A 17 8.27 5.32 -7.12
N GLU A 18 7.83 6.32 -6.38
CA GLU A 18 8.67 7.42 -5.91
C GLU A 18 9.38 6.98 -4.63
N PRO A 19 10.72 6.78 -4.66
CA PRO A 19 11.41 6.26 -3.48
C PRO A 19 11.27 7.16 -2.25
N ASP A 20 11.28 8.47 -2.44
CA ASP A 20 11.19 9.39 -1.31
C ASP A 20 9.82 9.33 -0.64
N LEU A 21 8.76 9.30 -1.45
CA LEU A 21 7.41 9.19 -0.91
C LEU A 21 7.20 7.84 -0.26
N ARG A 22 7.71 6.78 -0.89
CA ARG A 22 7.59 5.44 -0.34
C ARG A 22 8.25 5.36 1.04
N THR A 23 9.44 5.94 1.16
CA THR A 23 10.14 5.98 2.44
C THR A 23 9.37 6.79 3.48
N LEU A 24 8.80 7.93 3.05
CA LEU A 24 8.03 8.77 3.96
C LEU A 24 6.84 8.01 4.52
N TYR A 25 6.09 7.34 3.66
CA TYR A 25 4.94 6.54 4.12
C TYR A 25 5.39 5.43 5.05
N GLU A 26 6.47 4.75 4.68
CA GLU A 26 6.97 3.64 5.49
C GLU A 26 7.33 4.12 6.89
N LEU A 27 8.12 5.18 6.99
CA LEU A 27 8.57 5.68 8.28
C LEU A 27 7.40 6.19 9.11
N THR A 28 6.45 6.88 8.47
CA THR A 28 5.28 7.40 9.17
C THR A 28 4.47 6.26 9.77
N LEU A 29 4.24 5.21 9.00
CA LEU A 29 3.42 4.09 9.47
C LEU A 29 4.16 3.26 10.51
N LEU A 30 5.47 3.07 10.35
CA LEU A 30 6.27 2.38 11.35
C LEU A 30 6.23 3.11 12.69
N ARG A 31 6.27 4.45 12.64
CA ARG A 31 6.19 5.25 13.85
C ARG A 31 4.88 5.04 14.60
N GLU A 32 3.81 4.77 13.85
CA GLU A 32 2.50 4.51 14.44
C GLU A 32 2.35 3.09 14.96
N GLY A 33 3.36 2.24 14.77
CA GLY A 33 3.33 0.89 15.30
C GLY A 33 2.90 -0.19 14.33
N TYR A 34 2.68 0.15 13.06
CA TYR A 34 2.29 -0.83 12.05
C TYR A 34 3.50 -1.55 11.49
N GLN A 35 3.27 -2.76 10.99
CA GLN A 35 4.25 -3.45 10.16
C GLN A 35 4.05 -3.00 8.73
N VAL A 36 5.16 -2.74 8.02
CA VAL A 36 5.07 -2.15 6.68
C VAL A 36 5.95 -2.94 5.73
N THR A 37 5.38 -3.27 4.58
CA THR A 37 6.12 -3.80 3.44
C THR A 37 5.95 -2.81 2.30
N THR A 38 6.99 -2.59 1.51
CA THR A 38 6.94 -1.62 0.42
C THR A 38 7.18 -2.29 -0.91
N ALA A 39 6.63 -1.67 -1.96
CA ALA A 39 6.82 -2.12 -3.34
C ALA A 39 6.86 -0.90 -4.24
N GLY A 40 7.68 -0.96 -5.28
CA GLY A 40 7.79 0.14 -6.23
C GLY A 40 7.09 -0.10 -7.55
N THR A 41 6.60 -1.30 -7.78
CA THR A 41 5.94 -1.69 -9.03
C THR A 41 4.78 -2.62 -8.72
N VAL A 42 3.91 -2.80 -9.73
CA VAL A 42 2.83 -3.79 -9.60
C VAL A 42 3.40 -5.20 -9.42
N GLU A 43 4.46 -5.52 -10.15
CA GLU A 43 5.08 -6.82 -10.02
C GLU A 43 5.58 -7.08 -8.61
N GLN A 44 6.27 -6.11 -8.03
CA GLN A 44 6.76 -6.25 -6.65
C GLN A 44 5.61 -6.35 -5.66
N ALA A 45 4.54 -5.62 -5.92
CA ALA A 45 3.35 -5.69 -5.07
C ALA A 45 2.77 -7.09 -5.08
N TRP A 46 2.66 -7.70 -6.26
CA TRP A 46 2.15 -9.07 -6.34
C TRP A 46 3.06 -10.07 -5.69
N GLU A 47 4.37 -9.87 -5.77
CA GLU A 47 5.30 -10.75 -5.05
C GLU A 47 5.02 -10.71 -3.55
N ALA A 48 4.81 -9.51 -3.01
CA ALA A 48 4.50 -9.37 -1.59
C ALA A 48 3.14 -10.00 -1.25
N LEU A 49 2.15 -9.77 -2.11
CA LEU A 49 0.81 -10.28 -1.87
C LEU A 49 0.75 -11.81 -1.94
N HIS A 50 1.57 -12.41 -2.80
CA HIS A 50 1.63 -13.87 -2.88
C HIS A 50 2.39 -14.46 -1.70
N ALA A 51 3.30 -13.69 -1.10
CA ALA A 51 4.08 -14.17 0.04
C ALA A 51 3.32 -14.11 1.34
N GLY A 52 2.27 -13.30 1.42
CA GLY A 52 1.55 -13.14 2.68
C GLY A 52 0.28 -12.33 2.51
N ARG A 53 -0.32 -11.99 3.64
CA ARG A 53 -1.55 -11.23 3.68
C ARG A 53 -1.30 -9.87 4.33
N PHE A 54 -2.12 -8.92 3.95
CA PHE A 54 -2.04 -7.58 4.50
C PHE A 54 -3.42 -7.15 4.98
N ASP A 55 -3.43 -6.24 5.94
CA ASP A 55 -4.68 -5.65 6.42
C ASP A 55 -5.09 -4.48 5.54
N LEU A 56 -4.10 -3.78 4.98
CA LEU A 56 -4.34 -2.59 4.19
C LEU A 56 -3.31 -2.52 3.07
N VAL A 57 -3.78 -2.15 1.89
CA VAL A 57 -2.92 -1.87 0.73
C VAL A 57 -3.10 -0.42 0.36
N ILE A 58 -2.02 0.34 0.36
CA ILE A 58 -2.02 1.74 -0.07
C ILE A 58 -1.22 1.80 -1.36
N THR A 59 -1.83 2.23 -2.43
CA THR A 59 -1.16 2.26 -3.72
C THR A 59 -1.33 3.60 -4.41
N ASP A 60 -0.28 4.02 -5.11
CA ASP A 60 -0.37 5.12 -6.04
C ASP A 60 -1.27 4.71 -7.21
N MET A 61 -1.93 5.69 -7.81
CA MET A 61 -2.80 5.42 -8.94
C MET A 61 -2.02 4.91 -10.15
N ARG A 62 -0.85 5.49 -10.40
CA ARG A 62 -0.03 5.13 -11.54
C ARG A 62 1.29 4.54 -11.09
N LEU A 63 1.62 3.39 -11.64
CA LEU A 63 2.87 2.70 -11.39
C LEU A 63 3.55 2.44 -12.73
N PRO A 64 4.87 2.18 -12.74
CA PRO A 64 5.58 2.02 -14.01
C PRO A 64 5.02 0.90 -14.89
N ASP A 65 4.48 -0.14 -14.28
CA ASP A 65 4.04 -1.33 -14.99
C ASP A 65 2.54 -1.58 -14.89
N GLY A 66 1.77 -0.56 -14.48
CA GLY A 66 0.32 -0.71 -14.45
C GLY A 66 -0.35 0.33 -13.56
N MET A 67 -1.66 0.18 -13.44
CA MET A 67 -2.46 1.11 -12.63
C MET A 67 -2.80 0.49 -11.30
N GLY A 68 -2.70 1.30 -10.23
CA GLY A 68 -3.10 0.85 -8.91
C GLY A 68 -4.56 0.43 -8.84
N THR A 69 -5.41 1.09 -9.62
CA THR A 69 -6.83 0.74 -9.65
C THR A 69 -7.05 -0.66 -10.23
N GLU A 70 -6.24 -1.07 -11.18
CA GLU A 70 -6.35 -2.42 -11.74
C GLU A 70 -5.89 -3.46 -10.73
N LEU A 71 -4.86 -3.13 -9.96
CA LEU A 71 -4.42 -4.00 -8.89
C LEU A 71 -5.56 -4.25 -7.90
N LEU A 72 -6.28 -3.18 -7.53
CA LEU A 72 -7.42 -3.31 -6.63
C LEU A 72 -8.49 -4.21 -7.19
N LYS A 73 -8.78 -4.05 -8.49
CA LYS A 73 -9.78 -4.86 -9.15
C LYS A 73 -9.38 -6.33 -9.10
N ASP A 74 -8.12 -6.63 -9.35
CA ASP A 74 -7.63 -8.00 -9.32
C ASP A 74 -7.67 -8.59 -7.93
N LEU A 75 -7.35 -7.82 -6.91
CA LEU A 75 -7.47 -8.27 -5.52
C LEU A 75 -8.91 -8.63 -5.20
N ARG A 76 -9.84 -7.79 -5.64
CA ARG A 76 -11.25 -8.03 -5.40
C ARG A 76 -11.73 -9.28 -6.14
N ASN A 77 -11.25 -9.48 -7.37
CA ASN A 77 -11.61 -10.65 -8.16
C ASN A 77 -11.06 -11.93 -7.53
N GLN A 78 -9.98 -11.86 -6.80
CA GLN A 78 -9.41 -13.01 -6.11
C GLN A 78 -10.01 -13.19 -4.72
N HIS A 79 -11.02 -12.40 -4.38
CA HIS A 79 -11.73 -12.48 -3.09
C HIS A 79 -10.79 -12.28 -1.90
N ARG A 80 -9.79 -11.46 -2.07
CA ARG A 80 -8.90 -11.12 -0.97
C ARG A 80 -9.56 -10.08 -0.08
N ALA A 81 -9.27 -10.18 1.22
CA ALA A 81 -9.95 -9.37 2.23
C ALA A 81 -9.24 -8.05 2.52
N GLU A 82 -8.10 -7.79 1.89
CA GLU A 82 -7.36 -6.57 2.16
C GLU A 82 -8.19 -5.34 1.83
N ARG A 83 -8.15 -4.34 2.70
CA ARG A 83 -8.69 -3.04 2.39
C ARG A 83 -7.69 -2.29 1.53
N CYS A 84 -8.19 -1.44 0.65
CA CYS A 84 -7.32 -0.77 -0.32
C CYS A 84 -7.62 0.70 -0.40
N ILE A 85 -6.56 1.50 -0.45
CA ILE A 85 -6.64 2.94 -0.63
C ILE A 85 -5.78 3.32 -1.83
N VAL A 86 -6.37 4.07 -2.76
CA VAL A 86 -5.61 4.59 -3.90
C VAL A 86 -5.32 6.06 -3.64
N ILE A 87 -4.04 6.41 -3.74
CA ILE A 87 -3.60 7.77 -3.55
C ILE A 87 -3.37 8.39 -4.93
N THR A 88 -3.91 9.59 -5.13
CA THR A 88 -3.69 10.31 -6.37
C THR A 88 -3.19 11.71 -6.05
N ALA A 89 -1.92 11.92 -6.28
CA ALA A 89 -1.31 13.22 -6.05
C ALA A 89 -1.70 14.23 -7.11
N TYR A 90 -2.10 13.75 -8.26
CA TYR A 90 -2.40 14.65 -9.38
C TYR A 90 -3.69 15.41 -9.19
N GLY A 91 -4.65 14.83 -8.49
CA GLY A 91 -5.93 15.48 -8.33
C GLY A 91 -5.83 16.84 -7.68
N SER A 92 -5.03 16.93 -6.62
CA SER A 92 -4.90 18.21 -5.93
C SER A 92 -4.12 19.22 -6.77
N ALA A 93 -3.15 18.78 -7.53
CA ALA A 93 -2.40 19.70 -8.39
C ALA A 93 -3.28 20.26 -9.49
N GLU A 94 -4.15 19.44 -10.05
CA GLU A 94 -5.04 19.87 -11.10
C GLU A 94 -6.03 20.91 -10.62
N ASN A 95 -6.45 20.78 -9.40
CA ASN A 95 -7.46 21.68 -8.84
C ASN A 95 -6.88 23.01 -8.38
N ALA A 96 -5.59 23.08 -8.29
CA ALA A 96 -4.96 24.35 -7.95
C ALA A 96 -4.85 25.24 -9.17
#